data_f0825ab4c884fcc3f3429c91aea2450e
#
_entry.id   f0825ab4c884fcc3f3429c91aea2450e
#
_cell.length_a   1.000
_cell.length_b   1.000
_cell.length_c   1.000
_cell.angle_alpha   90.00
_cell.angle_beta   90.00
_cell.angle_gamma   90.00
#
_symmetry.space_group_name_H-M   'P 1'
#
loop_
_entity.id
_entity.type
_entity.pdbx_description
1 polymer ?
#
loop_
_entity_poly.entity_id
_entity_poly.type
_entity_poly.pdbx_seq_one_letter_code
_entity_poly.pdbx_strand_id
1 'polypeptide(L)'
;SYDRMINIVSKAEEYLKNEKVWRKYEKSTSKPDLLTLARIRKKASEMTGKASLALLNDSVEAVGFSKMESAKNLCLKGTLTPDHVIRTKPFAWIIKDDLDASAKDFIKRYDAYFQKNKSKGITKLDNGPKWALWPRYGTVCFGTSKKQAQIVSDINRHTLRAMQTSFNLDNWKPISFRDLFDVEYWELEQAKLKKDNQP
;
A
#
# COMPACT_ATOMS: atom_id res chain seq x y z
N SER A 1 8.03 8.28 33.27
CA SER A 1 7.97 7.33 32.12
C SER A 1 7.55 8.00 30.81
N TYR A 2 6.53 8.85 30.83
CA TYR A 2 6.07 9.59 29.64
C TYR A 2 7.16 10.51 29.08
N ASP A 3 7.77 11.33 29.92
CA ASP A 3 8.84 12.25 29.51
C ASP A 3 10.05 11.50 28.90
N ARG A 4 10.36 10.32 29.45
CA ARG A 4 11.42 9.47 28.88
C ARG A 4 11.06 8.98 27.48
N MET A 5 9.81 8.60 27.24
CA MET A 5 9.31 8.18 25.93
C MET A 5 9.41 9.34 24.93
N ILE A 6 8.90 10.52 25.29
CA ILE A 6 8.97 11.71 24.45
C ILE A 6 10.43 12.07 24.11
N ASN A 7 11.33 12.04 25.10
CA ASN A 7 12.75 12.32 24.87
C ASN A 7 13.39 11.33 23.88
N ILE A 8 13.06 10.02 23.96
CA ILE A 8 13.58 9.02 23.04
C ILE A 8 13.05 9.27 21.62
N VAL A 9 11.75 9.55 21.46
CA VAL A 9 11.15 9.88 20.17
C VAL A 9 11.79 11.13 19.55
N SER A 10 11.95 12.20 20.36
CA SER A 10 12.60 13.44 19.91
C SER A 10 14.03 13.23 19.43
N LYS A 11 14.82 12.40 20.13
CA LYS A 11 16.18 12.03 19.71
C LYS A 11 16.18 11.26 18.39
N ALA A 12 15.22 10.34 18.21
CA ALA A 12 15.09 9.60 16.94
C ALA A 12 14.72 10.55 15.78
N GLU A 13 13.81 11.48 16.00
CA GLU A 13 13.44 12.50 15.00
C GLU A 13 14.61 13.40 14.64
N GLU A 14 15.38 13.85 15.64
CA GLU A 14 16.57 14.66 15.43
C GLU A 14 17.63 13.91 14.62
N TYR A 15 17.87 12.63 14.96
CA TYR A 15 18.76 11.76 14.18
C TYR A 15 18.32 11.68 12.72
N LEU A 16 17.06 11.35 12.45
CA LEU A 16 16.54 11.26 11.08
C LEU A 16 16.63 12.59 10.32
N LYS A 17 16.45 13.72 11.01
CA LYS A 17 16.61 15.06 10.44
C LYS A 17 18.08 15.34 10.06
N ASN A 18 19.02 14.97 10.91
CA ASN A 18 20.46 15.15 10.67
C ASN A 18 20.94 14.28 9.49
N GLU A 19 20.42 13.07 9.36
CA GLU A 19 20.67 12.17 8.22
C GLU A 19 19.98 12.63 6.92
N LYS A 20 19.20 13.71 6.97
CA LYS A 20 18.48 14.30 5.81
C LYS A 20 17.63 13.29 5.03
N VAL A 21 17.05 12.33 5.74
CA VAL A 21 16.27 11.23 5.13
C VAL A 21 14.96 11.71 4.50
N TRP A 22 14.44 12.87 4.89
CA TRP A 22 13.22 13.45 4.33
C TRP A 22 13.54 14.33 3.13
N ARG A 23 13.22 13.81 1.94
CA ARG A 23 13.39 14.56 0.71
C ARG A 23 12.28 15.59 0.53
N LYS A 24 12.63 16.79 0.13
CA LYS A 24 11.67 17.75 -0.40
C LYS A 24 11.46 17.46 -1.88
N TYR A 25 10.19 17.38 -2.29
CA TYR A 25 9.82 17.18 -3.68
C TYR A 25 9.25 18.47 -4.25
N GLU A 26 9.50 18.70 -5.51
CA GLU A 26 8.88 19.79 -6.26
C GLU A 26 7.47 19.39 -6.71
N LYS A 27 6.58 20.39 -6.77
CA LYS A 27 5.22 20.20 -7.28
C LYS A 27 5.27 19.74 -8.74
N SER A 28 4.63 18.64 -9.03
CA SER A 28 4.55 18.14 -10.41
C SER A 28 3.59 19.01 -11.24
N THR A 29 3.98 19.29 -12.47
CA THR A 29 3.10 19.90 -13.48
C THR A 29 2.22 18.87 -14.19
N SER A 30 2.57 17.59 -14.11
CA SER A 30 1.82 16.51 -14.74
C SER A 30 0.52 16.27 -13.97
N LYS A 31 -0.61 16.44 -14.64
CA LYS A 31 -1.94 16.08 -14.10
C LYS A 31 -2.30 14.67 -14.54
N PRO A 32 -2.87 13.85 -13.65
CA PRO A 32 -3.38 12.54 -14.02
C PRO A 32 -4.58 12.69 -14.96
N ASP A 33 -4.64 11.83 -15.97
CA ASP A 33 -5.82 11.73 -16.84
C ASP A 33 -6.96 11.04 -16.06
N LEU A 34 -8.09 11.74 -15.91
CA LEU A 34 -9.24 11.24 -15.17
C LEU A 34 -9.90 10.03 -15.85
N LEU A 35 -9.82 9.93 -17.18
CA LEU A 35 -10.32 8.77 -17.91
C LEU A 35 -9.48 7.53 -17.59
N THR A 36 -8.17 7.68 -17.54
CA THR A 36 -7.27 6.61 -17.11
C THR A 36 -7.53 6.22 -15.65
N LEU A 37 -7.75 7.18 -14.74
CA LEU A 37 -8.15 6.88 -13.36
C LEU A 37 -9.46 6.07 -13.30
N ALA A 38 -10.45 6.44 -14.13
CA ALA A 38 -11.71 5.70 -14.23
C ALA A 38 -11.50 4.26 -14.73
N ARG A 39 -10.60 4.05 -15.70
CA ARG A 39 -10.21 2.71 -16.18
C ARG A 39 -9.49 1.90 -15.10
N ILE A 40 -8.57 2.51 -14.35
CA ILE A 40 -7.91 1.89 -13.18
C ILE A 40 -8.96 1.43 -12.16
N ARG A 41 -9.90 2.30 -11.80
CA ARG A 41 -11.00 1.97 -10.89
C ARG A 41 -11.85 0.81 -11.40
N LYS A 42 -12.23 0.84 -12.68
CA LYS A 42 -12.99 -0.24 -13.33
C LYS A 42 -12.23 -1.57 -13.21
N LYS A 43 -10.95 -1.58 -13.55
CA LYS A 43 -10.11 -2.77 -13.48
C LYS A 43 -9.98 -3.30 -12.05
N ALA A 44 -9.80 -2.44 -11.05
CA ALA A 44 -9.79 -2.83 -9.64
C ALA A 44 -11.13 -3.47 -9.21
N SER A 45 -12.28 -2.93 -9.70
CA SER A 45 -13.61 -3.52 -9.45
C SER A 45 -13.74 -4.91 -10.05
N GLU A 46 -13.27 -5.11 -11.30
CA GLU A 46 -13.26 -6.43 -11.95
C GLU A 46 -12.42 -7.45 -11.15
N MET A 47 -11.21 -7.06 -10.71
CA MET A 47 -10.33 -7.92 -9.92
C MET A 47 -10.90 -8.27 -8.54
N THR A 48 -11.68 -7.36 -7.94
CA THR A 48 -12.33 -7.54 -6.63
C THR A 48 -13.64 -8.33 -6.75
N GLY A 49 -14.27 -8.33 -7.92
CA GLY A 49 -15.62 -8.87 -8.14
C GLY A 49 -16.73 -8.00 -7.52
N LYS A 50 -16.42 -6.75 -7.12
CA LYS A 50 -17.34 -5.80 -6.49
C LYS A 50 -17.05 -4.38 -6.96
N ALA A 51 -18.07 -3.53 -7.02
CA ALA A 51 -17.88 -2.10 -7.29
C ALA A 51 -16.90 -1.48 -6.27
N SER A 52 -15.91 -0.77 -6.76
CA SER A 52 -14.89 -0.12 -5.94
C SER A 52 -14.87 1.38 -6.19
N LEU A 53 -14.59 2.14 -5.13
CA LEU A 53 -14.20 3.54 -5.21
C LEU A 53 -12.66 3.61 -5.35
N ALA A 54 -12.18 4.67 -5.98
CA ALA A 54 -10.76 4.95 -6.09
C ALA A 54 -10.47 6.34 -5.55
N LEU A 55 -9.54 6.45 -4.62
CA LEU A 55 -9.01 7.71 -4.09
C LEU A 55 -7.59 7.89 -4.63
N LEU A 56 -7.41 8.93 -5.42
CA LEU A 56 -6.09 9.34 -5.90
C LEU A 56 -5.39 10.17 -4.82
N ASN A 57 -4.16 9.82 -4.52
CA ASN A 57 -3.23 10.64 -3.76
C ASN A 57 -2.17 11.17 -4.73
N ASP A 58 -2.35 12.40 -5.20
CA ASP A 58 -1.46 13.17 -6.05
C ASP A 58 -0.71 14.27 -5.28
N SER A 59 -0.59 14.11 -3.96
CA SER A 59 0.24 15.00 -3.15
C SER A 59 1.67 15.04 -3.64
N VAL A 60 2.38 16.12 -3.33
CA VAL A 60 3.79 16.31 -3.73
C VAL A 60 4.64 15.11 -3.31
N GLU A 61 4.41 14.60 -2.10
CA GLU A 61 5.12 13.44 -1.55
C GLU A 61 4.80 12.15 -2.31
N ALA A 62 3.51 11.88 -2.59
CA ALA A 62 3.10 10.67 -3.28
C ALA A 62 3.58 10.67 -4.74
N VAL A 63 3.50 11.80 -5.42
CA VAL A 63 4.02 11.95 -6.80
C VAL A 63 5.53 11.85 -6.80
N GLY A 64 6.22 12.52 -5.86
CA GLY A 64 7.66 12.43 -5.72
C GLY A 64 8.14 10.99 -5.47
N PHE A 65 7.49 10.28 -4.55
CA PHE A 65 7.75 8.86 -4.31
C PHE A 65 7.53 8.02 -5.59
N SER A 66 6.42 8.24 -6.30
CA SER A 66 6.08 7.45 -7.50
C SER A 66 7.04 7.63 -8.67
N LYS A 67 7.86 8.70 -8.65
CA LYS A 67 8.92 8.98 -9.63
C LYS A 67 10.26 8.32 -9.27
N MET A 68 10.42 7.81 -8.04
CA MET A 68 11.65 7.15 -7.64
C MET A 68 11.83 5.84 -8.43
N GLU A 69 13.03 5.56 -8.90
CA GLU A 69 13.37 4.31 -9.58
C GLU A 69 13.08 3.09 -8.67
N SER A 70 13.38 3.23 -7.38
CA SER A 70 13.16 2.20 -6.37
C SER A 70 11.68 2.01 -5.97
N ALA A 71 10.77 2.94 -6.30
CA ALA A 71 9.39 2.93 -5.82
C ALA A 71 8.66 1.61 -6.08
N LYS A 72 8.78 1.06 -7.29
CA LYS A 72 8.17 -0.23 -7.65
C LYS A 72 8.64 -1.36 -6.72
N ASN A 73 9.94 -1.45 -6.49
CA ASN A 73 10.54 -2.49 -5.65
C ASN A 73 10.13 -2.32 -4.19
N LEU A 74 10.09 -1.09 -3.68
CA LEU A 74 9.65 -0.80 -2.31
C LEU A 74 8.20 -1.23 -2.09
N CYS A 75 7.29 -0.88 -3.01
CA CYS A 75 5.87 -1.23 -2.95
C CYS A 75 5.59 -2.75 -3.02
N LEU A 76 6.56 -3.56 -3.41
CA LEU A 76 6.41 -5.01 -3.56
C LEU A 76 7.02 -5.82 -2.42
N LYS A 77 7.60 -5.18 -1.40
CA LYS A 77 8.33 -5.89 -0.32
C LYS A 77 7.49 -6.23 0.89
N GLY A 78 6.39 -5.53 1.15
CA GLY A 78 5.57 -5.76 2.35
C GLY A 78 4.98 -4.47 2.94
N THR A 79 4.36 -4.60 4.10
CA THR A 79 3.65 -3.52 4.81
C THR A 79 4.50 -2.87 5.87
N LEU A 80 4.12 -1.67 6.35
CA LEU A 80 4.81 -0.96 7.42
C LEU A 80 4.69 -1.69 8.77
N THR A 81 3.48 -2.15 9.09
CA THR A 81 3.22 -3.00 10.25
C THR A 81 2.49 -4.27 9.81
N PRO A 82 2.58 -5.38 10.56
CA PRO A 82 1.89 -6.62 10.20
C PRO A 82 0.38 -6.41 10.03
N ASP A 83 -0.27 -5.68 10.94
CA ASP A 83 -1.72 -5.44 10.95
C ASP A 83 -2.24 -4.73 9.68
N HIS A 84 -1.39 -3.94 9.03
CA HIS A 84 -1.79 -3.25 7.81
C HIS A 84 -2.14 -4.20 6.67
N VAL A 85 -1.61 -5.43 6.67
CA VAL A 85 -1.82 -6.39 5.57
C VAL A 85 -3.30 -6.68 5.30
N ILE A 86 -4.15 -6.74 6.33
CA ILE A 86 -5.58 -6.97 6.16
C ILE A 86 -6.29 -5.83 5.41
N ARG A 87 -5.72 -4.61 5.46
CA ARG A 87 -6.27 -3.40 4.81
C ARG A 87 -5.61 -3.10 3.47
N THR A 88 -4.33 -3.46 3.30
CA THR A 88 -3.52 -3.02 2.15
C THR A 88 -3.09 -4.16 1.24
N LYS A 89 -3.29 -5.42 1.66
CA LYS A 89 -2.61 -6.61 1.11
C LYS A 89 -1.08 -6.51 1.27
N PRO A 90 -0.32 -7.57 0.98
CA PRO A 90 1.13 -7.59 1.21
C PRO A 90 1.92 -6.68 0.25
N PHE A 91 1.32 -6.23 -0.85
CA PHE A 91 1.98 -5.37 -1.84
C PHE A 91 1.00 -4.60 -2.71
N ALA A 92 1.51 -3.58 -3.40
CA ALA A 92 0.74 -2.74 -4.31
C ALA A 92 0.49 -3.40 -5.67
N TRP A 93 -0.58 -2.97 -6.35
CA TRP A 93 -0.70 -3.11 -7.79
C TRP A 93 0.16 -2.04 -8.47
N ILE A 94 1.10 -2.44 -9.31
CA ILE A 94 1.95 -1.53 -10.08
C ILE A 94 1.27 -1.26 -11.42
N ILE A 95 0.77 -0.03 -11.60
CA ILE A 95 0.10 0.37 -12.83
C ILE A 95 1.14 0.48 -13.96
N LYS A 96 0.78 -0.07 -15.11
CA LYS A 96 1.51 0.04 -16.39
C LYS A 96 0.57 0.63 -17.44
N ASP A 97 1.11 1.01 -18.58
CA ASP A 97 0.33 1.53 -19.71
C ASP A 97 -0.70 0.48 -20.18
N ASP A 98 -0.31 -0.79 -20.24
CA ASP A 98 -1.24 -1.92 -20.38
C ASP A 98 -1.80 -2.31 -19.01
N LEU A 99 -3.04 -1.86 -18.75
CA LEU A 99 -3.74 -2.14 -17.50
C LEU A 99 -4.07 -3.63 -17.34
N ASP A 100 -4.38 -4.33 -18.41
CA ASP A 100 -4.71 -5.77 -18.36
C ASP A 100 -3.48 -6.60 -18.01
N ALA A 101 -2.35 -6.31 -18.63
CA ALA A 101 -1.09 -6.96 -18.29
C ALA A 101 -0.69 -6.67 -16.84
N SER A 102 -0.81 -5.41 -16.39
CA SER A 102 -0.46 -5.06 -15.01
C SER A 102 -1.38 -5.71 -13.98
N ALA A 103 -2.67 -5.88 -14.28
CA ALA A 103 -3.64 -6.58 -13.43
C ALA A 103 -3.31 -8.08 -13.35
N LYS A 104 -3.01 -8.72 -14.50
CA LYS A 104 -2.57 -10.13 -14.54
C LYS A 104 -1.30 -10.35 -13.72
N ASP A 105 -0.32 -9.44 -13.79
CA ASP A 105 0.91 -9.52 -13.00
C ASP A 105 0.63 -9.45 -11.50
N PHE A 106 -0.27 -8.56 -11.07
CA PHE A 106 -0.67 -8.46 -9.67
C PHE A 106 -1.37 -9.74 -9.19
N ILE A 107 -2.34 -10.25 -9.95
CA ILE A 107 -3.07 -11.49 -9.63
C ILE A 107 -2.09 -12.66 -9.52
N LYS A 108 -1.22 -12.83 -10.52
CA LYS A 108 -0.21 -13.90 -10.52
C LYS A 108 0.71 -13.83 -9.30
N ARG A 109 1.12 -12.62 -8.90
CA ARG A 109 1.94 -12.41 -7.69
C ARG A 109 1.18 -12.78 -6.42
N TYR A 110 -0.09 -12.38 -6.31
CA TYR A 110 -0.91 -12.71 -5.15
C TYR A 110 -1.25 -14.20 -5.09
N ASP A 111 -1.48 -14.85 -6.23
CA ASP A 111 -1.63 -16.31 -6.33
C ASP A 111 -0.36 -17.03 -5.85
N ALA A 112 0.80 -16.61 -6.32
CA ALA A 112 2.08 -17.20 -5.91
C ALA A 112 2.35 -17.01 -4.41
N TYR A 113 2.05 -15.83 -3.85
CA TYR A 113 2.13 -15.54 -2.43
C TYR A 113 1.21 -16.47 -1.63
N PHE A 114 -0.06 -16.62 -2.06
CA PHE A 114 -1.02 -17.53 -1.41
C PHE A 114 -0.56 -18.98 -1.48
N GLN A 115 -0.21 -19.49 -2.67
CA GLN A 115 0.18 -20.89 -2.85
C GLN A 115 1.42 -21.26 -2.05
N LYS A 116 2.38 -20.35 -1.95
CA LYS A 116 3.63 -20.56 -1.21
C LYS A 116 3.41 -20.67 0.31
N ASN A 117 2.42 -19.95 0.85
CA ASN A 117 2.27 -19.78 2.29
C ASN A 117 1.04 -20.50 2.87
N LYS A 118 0.08 -20.95 2.04
CA LYS A 118 -1.18 -21.56 2.52
C LYS A 118 -0.96 -22.82 3.33
N SER A 119 -1.80 -23.01 4.35
CA SER A 119 -2.01 -24.25 5.06
C SER A 119 -3.31 -24.92 4.60
N LYS A 120 -3.53 -26.20 4.98
CA LYS A 120 -4.75 -26.94 4.65
C LYS A 120 -5.99 -26.24 5.22
N GLY A 121 -7.02 -26.10 4.41
CA GLY A 121 -8.32 -25.52 4.83
C GLY A 121 -8.44 -24.01 4.67
N ILE A 122 -7.35 -23.29 4.34
CA ILE A 122 -7.41 -21.83 4.12
C ILE A 122 -7.93 -21.52 2.72
N THR A 123 -8.99 -20.71 2.64
CA THR A 123 -9.56 -20.20 1.39
C THR A 123 -8.93 -18.85 1.02
N LYS A 124 -8.53 -18.72 -0.24
CA LYS A 124 -7.93 -17.47 -0.75
C LYS A 124 -8.94 -16.33 -0.75
N LEU A 125 -8.49 -15.15 -0.33
CA LEU A 125 -9.23 -13.88 -0.43
C LEU A 125 -9.34 -13.42 -1.89
N ASP A 126 -10.19 -12.40 -2.15
CA ASP A 126 -10.35 -11.81 -3.48
C ASP A 126 -9.03 -11.31 -4.08
N ASN A 127 -8.96 -11.21 -5.40
CA ASN A 127 -7.79 -10.74 -6.14
C ASN A 127 -7.70 -9.20 -6.23
N GLY A 128 -8.66 -8.47 -5.65
CA GLY A 128 -8.68 -7.01 -5.77
C GLY A 128 -7.52 -6.35 -5.04
N PRO A 129 -6.83 -5.39 -5.68
CA PRO A 129 -5.84 -4.58 -5.00
C PRO A 129 -6.53 -3.67 -3.98
N LYS A 130 -5.84 -3.35 -2.89
CA LYS A 130 -6.28 -2.34 -1.93
C LYS A 130 -5.66 -0.98 -2.25
N TRP A 131 -4.51 -0.97 -2.86
CA TRP A 131 -3.88 0.23 -3.40
C TRP A 131 -2.98 -0.09 -4.59
N ALA A 132 -2.68 0.94 -5.37
CA ALA A 132 -1.80 0.87 -6.52
C ALA A 132 -0.76 1.98 -6.51
N LEU A 133 0.44 1.70 -7.00
CA LEU A 133 1.41 2.71 -7.41
C LEU A 133 1.11 3.08 -8.87
N TRP A 134 0.81 4.36 -9.11
CA TRP A 134 0.68 4.91 -10.45
C TRP A 134 1.92 5.75 -10.78
N PRO A 135 2.90 5.19 -11.48
CA PRO A 135 4.17 5.86 -11.74
C PRO A 135 3.99 7.27 -12.31
N ARG A 136 4.68 8.23 -11.73
CA ARG A 136 4.62 9.67 -12.04
C ARG A 136 3.37 10.42 -11.59
N TYR A 137 2.31 9.72 -11.18
CA TYR A 137 1.04 10.35 -10.79
C TYR A 137 0.67 10.17 -9.32
N GLY A 138 1.41 9.33 -8.58
CA GLY A 138 1.18 9.08 -7.15
C GLY A 138 0.67 7.69 -6.84
N THR A 139 -0.34 7.60 -5.95
CA THR A 139 -0.94 6.31 -5.57
C THR A 139 -2.46 6.37 -5.64
N VAL A 140 -3.09 5.22 -5.88
CA VAL A 140 -4.55 5.07 -5.92
C VAL A 140 -4.94 4.05 -4.86
N CYS A 141 -5.86 4.41 -3.97
CA CYS A 141 -6.38 3.55 -2.91
C CYS A 141 -7.82 3.13 -3.22
N PHE A 142 -8.16 1.87 -2.95
CA PHE A 142 -9.44 1.29 -3.30
C PHE A 142 -10.21 0.84 -2.07
N GLY A 143 -11.55 0.92 -2.15
CA GLY A 143 -12.47 0.40 -1.14
C GLY A 143 -13.88 0.27 -1.69
N THR A 144 -14.71 -0.60 -1.12
CA THR A 144 -16.13 -0.74 -1.50
C THR A 144 -17.01 0.37 -0.89
N SER A 145 -16.44 1.15 0.03
CA SER A 145 -17.06 2.36 0.59
C SER A 145 -16.02 3.48 0.71
N LYS A 146 -16.51 4.74 0.86
CA LYS A 146 -15.64 5.89 1.10
C LYS A 146 -14.79 5.70 2.36
N LYS A 147 -15.38 5.19 3.44
CA LYS A 147 -14.68 4.90 4.72
C LYS A 147 -13.53 3.93 4.51
N GLN A 148 -13.76 2.83 3.80
CA GLN A 148 -12.70 1.84 3.52
C GLN A 148 -11.58 2.42 2.66
N ALA A 149 -11.93 3.11 1.58
CA ALA A 149 -10.93 3.74 0.72
C ALA A 149 -10.10 4.78 1.48
N GLN A 150 -10.72 5.54 2.40
CA GLN A 150 -10.04 6.51 3.26
C GLN A 150 -9.06 5.83 4.23
N ILE A 151 -9.48 4.76 4.90
CA ILE A 151 -8.60 3.98 5.80
C ILE A 151 -7.35 3.50 5.04
N VAL A 152 -7.55 2.93 3.85
CA VAL A 152 -6.41 2.49 3.02
C VAL A 152 -5.52 3.67 2.62
N SER A 153 -6.11 4.82 2.29
CA SER A 153 -5.37 6.04 1.92
C SER A 153 -4.52 6.55 3.08
N ASP A 154 -5.06 6.57 4.29
CA ASP A 154 -4.34 7.04 5.48
C ASP A 154 -3.16 6.11 5.81
N ILE A 155 -3.38 4.79 5.80
CA ILE A 155 -2.31 3.79 5.95
C ILE A 155 -1.26 3.96 4.85
N ASN A 156 -1.69 4.15 3.59
CA ASN A 156 -0.79 4.31 2.46
C ASN A 156 0.14 5.52 2.63
N ARG A 157 -0.40 6.67 3.04
CA ARG A 157 0.42 7.89 3.28
C ARG A 157 1.54 7.64 4.29
N HIS A 158 1.24 6.99 5.41
CA HIS A 158 2.25 6.61 6.40
C HIS A 158 3.27 5.63 5.84
N THR A 159 2.79 4.64 5.09
CA THR A 159 3.64 3.61 4.49
C THR A 159 4.62 4.22 3.48
N LEU A 160 4.18 5.11 2.59
CA LEU A 160 5.05 5.78 1.61
C LEU A 160 6.16 6.56 2.31
N ARG A 161 5.81 7.34 3.34
CA ARG A 161 6.78 8.11 4.12
C ARG A 161 7.80 7.20 4.80
N ALA A 162 7.34 6.10 5.41
CA ALA A 162 8.23 5.15 6.08
C ALA A 162 9.15 4.42 5.07
N MET A 163 8.62 3.97 3.93
CA MET A 163 9.41 3.36 2.86
C MET A 163 10.52 4.29 2.38
N GLN A 164 10.19 5.56 2.14
CA GLN A 164 11.13 6.56 1.68
C GLN A 164 12.21 6.88 2.73
N THR A 165 11.77 7.11 3.98
CA THR A 165 12.68 7.38 5.09
C THR A 165 13.67 6.23 5.28
N SER A 166 13.15 5.01 5.33
CA SER A 166 13.93 3.80 5.51
C SER A 166 14.91 3.55 4.36
N PHE A 167 14.46 3.76 3.12
CA PHE A 167 15.29 3.62 1.94
C PHE A 167 16.42 4.68 1.88
N ASN A 168 16.14 5.91 2.30
CA ASN A 168 17.14 6.98 2.31
C ASN A 168 18.15 6.80 3.45
N LEU A 169 17.76 6.16 4.56
CA LEU A 169 18.64 5.87 5.69
C LEU A 169 19.54 4.64 5.41
N ASP A 170 18.95 3.56 4.95
CA ASP A 170 19.65 2.29 4.62
C ASP A 170 18.80 1.46 3.64
N ASN A 171 17.78 0.77 4.14
CA ASN A 171 16.97 -0.13 3.33
C ASN A 171 15.57 -0.34 3.95
N TRP A 172 14.59 -0.63 3.10
CA TRP A 172 13.25 -1.06 3.50
C TRP A 172 13.22 -2.59 3.70
N LYS A 173 13.09 -3.04 4.95
CA LYS A 173 13.05 -4.45 5.34
C LYS A 173 11.83 -4.75 6.20
N PRO A 174 10.64 -4.94 5.61
CA PRO A 174 9.46 -5.40 6.37
C PRO A 174 9.64 -6.87 6.81
N ILE A 175 8.71 -7.35 7.63
CA ILE A 175 8.67 -8.77 8.03
C ILE A 175 8.46 -9.68 6.82
N SER A 176 8.68 -10.98 7.02
CA SER A 176 8.59 -11.97 5.94
C SER A 176 7.17 -12.08 5.37
N PHE A 177 7.05 -12.51 4.13
CA PHE A 177 5.74 -12.80 3.54
C PHE A 177 5.02 -13.96 4.22
N ARG A 178 5.74 -14.85 4.90
CA ARG A 178 5.13 -15.91 5.71
C ARG A 178 4.43 -15.31 6.92
N ASP A 179 5.10 -14.44 7.66
CA ASP A 179 4.52 -13.79 8.84
C ASP A 179 3.36 -12.86 8.45
N LEU A 180 3.49 -12.13 7.32
CA LEU A 180 2.37 -11.34 6.79
C LEU A 180 1.18 -12.21 6.41
N PHE A 181 1.42 -13.39 5.84
CA PHE A 181 0.35 -14.32 5.49
C PHE A 181 -0.39 -14.82 6.72
N ASP A 182 0.34 -15.17 7.78
CA ASP A 182 -0.26 -15.67 9.01
C ASP A 182 -1.17 -14.59 9.65
N VAL A 183 -0.83 -13.32 9.56
CA VAL A 183 -1.69 -12.20 9.99
C VAL A 183 -2.85 -11.96 9.02
N GLU A 184 -2.60 -11.91 7.69
CA GLU A 184 -3.64 -11.65 6.68
C GLU A 184 -4.76 -12.70 6.73
N TYR A 185 -4.44 -13.95 7.00
CA TYR A 185 -5.39 -15.08 6.99
C TYR A 185 -5.82 -15.52 8.40
N TRP A 186 -5.42 -14.79 9.45
CA TRP A 186 -5.88 -15.07 10.79
C TRP A 186 -7.36 -14.69 10.95
N GLU A 187 -8.16 -15.62 11.44
CA GLU A 187 -9.63 -15.45 11.54
C GLU A 187 -10.03 -14.24 12.36
N LEU A 188 -9.32 -13.96 13.47
CA LEU A 188 -9.60 -12.79 14.31
C LEU A 188 -9.31 -11.48 13.59
N GLU A 189 -8.28 -11.42 12.77
CA GLU A 189 -7.99 -10.24 11.94
C GLU A 189 -9.02 -10.05 10.84
N GLN A 190 -9.45 -11.14 10.18
CA GLN A 190 -10.52 -11.09 9.19
C GLN A 190 -11.88 -10.68 9.79
N ALA A 191 -12.14 -11.03 11.07
CA ALA A 191 -13.35 -10.63 11.76
C ALA A 191 -13.44 -9.10 11.96
N LYS A 192 -12.32 -8.39 12.11
CA LYS A 192 -12.28 -6.91 12.16
C LYS A 192 -12.89 -6.30 10.90
N LEU A 193 -12.59 -6.87 9.72
CA LEU A 193 -13.11 -6.37 8.44
C LEU A 193 -14.62 -6.59 8.29
N LYS A 194 -15.16 -7.67 8.86
CA LYS A 194 -16.60 -7.95 8.82
C LYS A 194 -17.40 -6.93 9.64
N LYS A 195 -16.88 -6.50 10.81
CA LYS A 195 -17.52 -5.46 11.63
C LYS A 195 -17.59 -4.11 10.94
N ASP A 196 -16.58 -3.74 10.15
CA ASP A 196 -16.57 -2.47 9.42
C ASP A 196 -17.52 -2.42 8.23
N ASN A 197 -18.06 -3.56 7.80
CA ASN A 197 -19.03 -3.70 6.71
C ASN A 197 -20.49 -3.77 7.21
N GLN A 198 -20.72 -3.70 8.52
CA GLN A 198 -22.08 -3.59 9.05
C GLN A 198 -22.55 -2.14 8.92
N PRO A 199 -23.81 -1.93 8.51
CA PRO A 199 -24.39 -0.60 8.33
C PRO A 199 -24.46 0.21 9.63
#